data_b80a090e1c4298494686171fb6b017b6
#
_entry.id   b80a090e1c4298494686171fb6b017b6
#
_cell.length_a   1.000
_cell.length_b   1.000
_cell.length_c   1.000
_cell.angle_alpha   90.00
_cell.angle_beta   90.00
_cell.angle_gamma   90.00
#
_symmetry.space_group_name_H-M   'P 1'
#
loop_
_entity.id
_entity.type
_entity.pdbx_description
1 polymer ?
#
loop_
_entity_poly.entity_id
_entity_poly.type
_entity_poly.pdbx_seq_one_letter_code
_entity_poly.pdbx_strand_id
1 'polypeptide(L)'
;MRLLPIIGGLCWCCLLALGQAESGSVAGSIFDSAHAPAAGISVEARNLETRTDYKAVSSAKGEYTLVQLPPGKYDIFVINPKYGPFVRRGIVITAAQPAHLDIQLSSNTALTTLGEMPELRELLSKKPPPPQGPAPRVADGKPDFSGVWLISPSSLGGSSQQPDLLPWARAIYRERVLNSYKDKPSARCLPELAGFLARWPIRIVQTPKLLVALRSDDVISAHQVYLDGRSFPKDLEPSWQGYSIGKWEGDTLVIDTRGLNDKTWLNMFPHTAKLHITERLRRPDLGHLEVETTYDDPESFKTPFQTKIVNVLSPDEEVEEYVCAENNQYSQHVSTN
;
A
#
# COMPACT_ATOMS: atom_id res chain seq x y z
N MET A 1 -58.65 62.05 -41.70
CA MET A 1 -57.99 62.20 -40.41
C MET A 1 -58.35 60.96 -39.56
N ARG A 2 -57.52 59.96 -39.56
CA ARG A 2 -57.71 58.71 -38.73
C ARG A 2 -56.49 58.55 -37.87
N LEU A 3 -56.71 58.59 -36.53
CA LEU A 3 -55.72 58.34 -35.50
C LEU A 3 -55.57 56.85 -35.32
N LEU A 4 -54.37 56.33 -35.39
CA LEU A 4 -53.99 54.98 -34.92
C LEU A 4 -53.57 55.03 -33.47
N PRO A 5 -53.92 54.06 -32.65
CA PRO A 5 -53.41 53.90 -31.29
C PRO A 5 -52.10 53.08 -31.30
N ILE A 6 -51.10 53.60 -30.57
CA ILE A 6 -49.86 52.94 -30.29
C ILE A 6 -50.09 51.92 -29.14
N ILE A 7 -49.92 50.63 -29.44
CA ILE A 7 -49.91 49.55 -28.43
C ILE A 7 -48.49 49.43 -27.90
N GLY A 8 -48.29 49.86 -26.66
CA GLY A 8 -47.04 49.64 -25.95
C GLY A 8 -46.94 48.20 -25.44
N GLY A 9 -46.06 47.43 -26.03
CA GLY A 9 -45.73 46.09 -25.57
C GLY A 9 -44.80 46.17 -24.35
N LEU A 10 -45.28 45.81 -23.15
CA LEU A 10 -44.47 45.56 -21.98
C LEU A 10 -43.71 44.22 -22.18
N CYS A 11 -42.43 44.29 -22.45
CA CYS A 11 -41.52 43.15 -22.47
C CYS A 11 -41.21 42.75 -21.01
N TRP A 12 -41.88 41.71 -20.52
CA TRP A 12 -41.60 41.13 -19.20
C TRP A 12 -40.37 40.24 -19.29
N CYS A 13 -39.17 40.80 -19.06
CA CYS A 13 -37.96 40.05 -18.87
C CYS A 13 -38.06 39.25 -17.56
N CYS A 14 -38.45 37.99 -17.60
CA CYS A 14 -38.23 37.05 -16.51
C CYS A 14 -36.73 36.83 -16.31
N LEU A 15 -36.14 37.59 -15.38
CA LEU A 15 -34.84 37.26 -14.80
C LEU A 15 -34.99 35.94 -14.02
N LEU A 16 -34.60 34.86 -14.66
CA LEU A 16 -34.29 33.64 -13.96
C LEU A 16 -33.05 33.92 -13.09
N ALA A 17 -33.26 34.35 -11.85
CA ALA A 17 -32.21 34.31 -10.84
C ALA A 17 -31.86 32.84 -10.61
N LEU A 18 -30.83 32.35 -11.29
CA LEU A 18 -30.15 31.13 -10.95
C LEU A 18 -29.57 31.37 -9.55
N GLY A 19 -30.27 30.93 -8.53
CA GLY A 19 -29.76 30.94 -7.17
C GLY A 19 -28.42 30.19 -7.18
N GLN A 20 -27.33 30.93 -7.06
CA GLN A 20 -26.03 30.34 -6.79
C GLN A 20 -26.17 29.68 -5.43
N ALA A 21 -26.15 28.34 -5.41
CA ALA A 21 -26.12 27.62 -4.16
C ALA A 21 -24.88 28.11 -3.41
N GLU A 22 -25.11 28.75 -2.25
CA GLU A 22 -24.01 29.20 -1.41
C GLU A 22 -23.14 27.99 -1.06
N SER A 23 -21.87 28.04 -1.41
CA SER A 23 -20.91 26.98 -1.14
C SER A 23 -20.05 27.33 0.07
N GLY A 24 -19.67 26.33 0.83
CA GLY A 24 -18.68 26.45 1.88
C GLY A 24 -17.26 26.18 1.39
N SER A 25 -16.32 26.24 2.31
CA SER A 25 -14.91 25.92 2.06
C SER A 25 -14.26 25.30 3.29
N VAL A 26 -13.12 24.62 3.08
CA VAL A 26 -12.23 24.17 4.16
C VAL A 26 -10.83 24.67 3.83
N ALA A 27 -10.22 25.34 4.79
CA ALA A 27 -8.84 25.81 4.70
C ALA A 27 -8.01 25.33 5.89
N GLY A 28 -6.71 25.25 5.72
CA GLY A 28 -5.77 24.89 6.78
C GLY A 28 -4.37 24.69 6.28
N SER A 29 -3.51 24.19 7.13
CA SER A 29 -2.11 23.91 6.84
C SER A 29 -1.81 22.42 6.97
N ILE A 30 -0.89 21.92 6.17
CA ILE A 30 -0.42 20.54 6.22
C ILE A 30 1.01 20.54 6.72
N PHE A 31 1.24 19.73 7.73
CA PHE A 31 2.58 19.50 8.30
C PHE A 31 2.99 18.05 8.09
N ASP A 32 4.27 17.83 7.85
CA ASP A 32 4.85 16.48 7.81
C ASP A 32 5.11 15.92 9.22
N SER A 33 5.62 14.69 9.30
CA SER A 33 5.89 14.01 10.58
C SER A 33 6.94 14.73 11.48
N ALA A 34 7.68 15.66 10.91
CA ALA A 34 8.64 16.51 11.64
C ALA A 34 8.08 17.91 11.95
N HIS A 35 6.79 18.15 11.78
CA HIS A 35 6.11 19.44 11.90
C HIS A 35 6.60 20.53 10.92
N ALA A 36 7.24 20.14 9.82
CA ALA A 36 7.57 21.07 8.75
C ALA A 36 6.40 21.20 7.74
N PRO A 37 6.20 22.39 7.10
CA PRO A 37 5.18 22.56 6.09
C PRO A 37 5.32 21.57 4.93
N ALA A 38 4.25 20.86 4.60
CA ALA A 38 4.24 19.86 3.53
C ALA A 38 3.64 20.43 2.24
N ALA A 39 4.51 20.69 1.26
CA ALA A 39 4.14 21.25 -0.04
C ALA A 39 3.72 20.17 -1.05
N GLY A 40 2.83 20.51 -1.98
CA GLY A 40 2.45 19.66 -3.10
C GLY A 40 1.58 18.45 -2.69
N ILE A 41 0.98 18.48 -1.50
CA ILE A 41 0.13 17.41 -0.98
C ILE A 41 -1.30 17.59 -1.48
N SER A 42 -1.86 16.56 -2.11
CA SER A 42 -3.27 16.53 -2.50
C SER A 42 -4.15 16.26 -1.30
N VAL A 43 -5.06 17.19 -0.99
CA VAL A 43 -6.15 17.02 -0.01
C VAL A 43 -7.43 16.77 -0.78
N GLU A 44 -8.17 15.76 -0.38
CA GLU A 44 -9.43 15.39 -1.00
C GLU A 44 -10.57 15.47 0.02
N ALA A 45 -11.74 15.95 -0.41
CA ALA A 45 -12.97 15.94 0.37
C ALA A 45 -14.05 15.17 -0.38
N ARG A 46 -14.64 14.15 0.25
CA ARG A 46 -15.76 13.38 -0.29
C ARG A 46 -17.06 13.78 0.39
N ASN A 47 -18.01 14.25 -0.37
CA ASN A 47 -19.38 14.44 0.14
C ASN A 47 -20.00 13.07 0.42
N LEU A 48 -20.54 12.86 1.63
CA LEU A 48 -21.05 11.55 2.05
C LEU A 48 -22.40 11.19 1.42
N GLU A 49 -23.16 12.20 0.98
CA GLU A 49 -24.47 12.01 0.35
C GLU A 49 -24.33 11.79 -1.17
N THR A 50 -23.65 12.72 -1.85
CA THR A 50 -23.53 12.70 -3.31
C THR A 50 -22.39 11.86 -3.83
N ARG A 51 -21.44 11.45 -2.97
CA ARG A 51 -20.21 10.76 -3.31
C ARG A 51 -19.28 11.56 -4.22
N THR A 52 -19.52 12.85 -4.38
CA THR A 52 -18.69 13.75 -5.17
C THR A 52 -17.41 14.08 -4.44
N ASP A 53 -16.31 14.08 -5.17
CA ASP A 53 -14.96 14.37 -4.66
C ASP A 53 -14.49 15.77 -5.09
N TYR A 54 -13.91 16.49 -4.14
CA TYR A 54 -13.30 17.79 -4.32
C TYR A 54 -11.83 17.69 -3.94
N LYS A 55 -10.97 18.49 -4.63
CA LYS A 55 -9.51 18.39 -4.43
C LYS A 55 -8.87 19.77 -4.33
N ALA A 56 -7.83 19.84 -3.52
CA ALA A 56 -6.91 20.97 -3.45
C ALA A 56 -5.49 20.43 -3.30
N VAL A 57 -4.49 21.27 -3.60
CA VAL A 57 -3.07 20.93 -3.43
C VAL A 57 -2.44 21.98 -2.53
N SER A 58 -1.63 21.56 -1.58
CA SER A 58 -0.95 22.46 -0.67
C SER A 58 0.12 23.30 -1.37
N SER A 59 0.22 24.57 -0.96
CA SER A 59 1.23 25.52 -1.41
C SER A 59 2.63 25.17 -0.89
N ALA A 60 3.65 25.93 -1.31
CA ALA A 60 5.00 25.80 -0.77
C ALA A 60 5.10 26.04 0.75
N LYS A 61 4.10 26.70 1.35
CA LYS A 61 3.99 26.91 2.79
C LYS A 61 3.13 25.87 3.50
N GLY A 62 2.68 24.83 2.78
CA GLY A 62 1.79 23.80 3.29
C GLY A 62 0.30 24.21 3.37
N GLU A 63 -0.06 25.43 2.98
CA GLU A 63 -1.45 25.92 3.04
C GLU A 63 -2.30 25.32 1.95
N TYR A 64 -3.54 24.96 2.26
CA TYR A 64 -4.53 24.48 1.28
C TYR A 64 -5.90 25.09 1.48
N THR A 65 -6.71 25.12 0.43
CA THR A 65 -8.10 25.54 0.49
C THR A 65 -8.94 24.70 -0.49
N LEU A 66 -9.88 23.94 0.06
CA LEU A 66 -10.95 23.28 -0.67
C LEU A 66 -12.10 24.28 -0.81
N VAL A 67 -12.47 24.63 -2.02
CA VAL A 67 -13.50 25.63 -2.34
C VAL A 67 -14.71 24.99 -3.01
N GLN A 68 -15.81 25.74 -3.09
CA GLN A 68 -17.04 25.35 -3.79
C GLN A 68 -17.64 24.03 -3.26
N LEU A 69 -17.55 23.80 -1.95
CA LEU A 69 -18.15 22.65 -1.31
C LEU A 69 -19.64 22.93 -1.03
N PRO A 70 -20.59 22.22 -1.64
CA PRO A 70 -21.98 22.27 -1.25
C PRO A 70 -22.13 21.98 0.24
N PRO A 71 -23.09 22.61 0.97
CA PRO A 71 -23.38 22.26 2.35
C PRO A 71 -23.65 20.74 2.50
N GLY A 72 -23.11 20.13 3.55
CA GLY A 72 -23.25 18.69 3.77
C GLY A 72 -22.17 18.12 4.69
N LYS A 73 -22.14 16.80 4.83
CA LYS A 73 -21.11 16.07 5.57
C LYS A 73 -20.03 15.54 4.62
N TYR A 74 -18.80 15.70 5.03
CA TYR A 74 -17.62 15.33 4.23
C TYR A 74 -16.63 14.48 5.04
N ASP A 75 -16.02 13.52 4.37
CA ASP A 75 -14.75 12.95 4.81
C ASP A 75 -13.64 13.68 4.09
N ILE A 76 -12.66 14.22 4.85
CA ILE A 76 -11.46 14.87 4.31
C ILE A 76 -10.28 13.93 4.53
N PHE A 77 -9.48 13.72 3.49
CA PHE A 77 -8.40 12.76 3.54
C PHE A 77 -7.21 13.16 2.67
N VAL A 78 -6.04 12.64 3.06
CA VAL A 78 -4.80 12.70 2.30
C VAL A 78 -4.31 11.28 2.10
N ILE A 79 -4.08 10.90 0.84
CA ILE A 79 -3.43 9.66 0.46
C ILE A 79 -2.16 10.02 -0.29
N ASN A 80 -1.01 9.80 0.34
CA ASN A 80 0.28 10.14 -0.22
C ASN A 80 1.28 9.01 0.02
N PRO A 81 2.09 8.62 -0.99
CA PRO A 81 3.04 7.50 -0.86
C PRO A 81 4.09 7.68 0.24
N LYS A 82 4.46 8.93 0.54
CA LYS A 82 5.51 9.27 1.50
C LYS A 82 5.03 9.23 2.94
N TYR A 83 3.73 9.45 3.17
CA TYR A 83 3.15 9.60 4.50
C TYR A 83 2.09 8.55 4.77
N GLY A 84 1.83 8.27 6.03
CA GLY A 84 0.65 7.53 6.44
C GLY A 84 -0.63 8.24 6.01
N PRO A 85 -1.70 7.52 5.70
CA PRO A 85 -2.95 8.14 5.30
C PRO A 85 -3.54 8.97 6.44
N PHE A 86 -4.06 10.15 6.10
CA PHE A 86 -4.85 10.97 7.01
C PHE A 86 -6.31 10.91 6.60
N VAL A 87 -7.22 10.71 7.55
CA VAL A 87 -8.67 10.72 7.32
C VAL A 87 -9.36 11.45 8.48
N ARG A 88 -10.12 12.49 8.18
CA ARG A 88 -11.03 13.16 9.13
C ARG A 88 -12.45 12.98 8.64
N ARG A 89 -13.25 12.29 9.43
CA ARG A 89 -14.61 11.89 9.05
C ARG A 89 -15.67 12.87 9.51
N GLY A 90 -16.74 12.97 8.70
CA GLY A 90 -18.00 13.61 9.09
C GLY A 90 -17.93 15.12 9.32
N ILE A 91 -16.97 15.83 8.71
CA ILE A 91 -16.90 17.30 8.80
C ILE A 91 -18.16 17.90 8.19
N VAL A 92 -18.83 18.74 8.97
CA VAL A 92 -20.02 19.46 8.51
C VAL A 92 -19.59 20.76 7.85
N ILE A 93 -19.93 20.92 6.57
CA ILE A 93 -19.70 22.14 5.80
C ILE A 93 -21.02 22.87 5.69
N THR A 94 -21.02 24.14 6.09
CA THR A 94 -22.16 25.05 5.96
C THR A 94 -21.86 26.12 4.89
N ALA A 95 -22.93 26.67 4.32
CA ALA A 95 -22.81 27.76 3.37
C ALA A 95 -22.16 28.99 4.02
N ALA A 96 -21.34 29.71 3.26
CA ALA A 96 -20.70 30.98 3.63
C ALA A 96 -19.80 30.96 4.89
N GLN A 97 -19.58 29.80 5.52
CA GLN A 97 -18.67 29.69 6.66
C GLN A 97 -17.49 28.80 6.30
N PRO A 98 -16.25 29.34 6.22
CA PRO A 98 -15.06 28.52 6.04
C PRO A 98 -14.82 27.65 7.28
N ALA A 99 -14.70 26.33 7.09
CA ALA A 99 -14.21 25.43 8.12
C ALA A 99 -12.68 25.46 8.13
N HIS A 100 -12.08 25.27 9.30
CA HIS A 100 -10.63 25.18 9.46
C HIS A 100 -10.23 23.77 9.84
N LEU A 101 -9.22 23.21 9.13
CA LEU A 101 -8.66 21.90 9.44
C LEU A 101 -7.17 21.89 9.13
N ASP A 102 -6.36 21.87 10.17
CA ASP A 102 -4.93 21.57 10.03
C ASP A 102 -4.71 20.05 9.98
N ILE A 103 -3.77 19.64 9.14
CA ILE A 103 -3.47 18.24 8.87
C ILE A 103 -2.03 17.96 9.28
N GLN A 104 -1.87 17.08 10.27
CA GLN A 104 -0.58 16.53 10.66
C GLN A 104 -0.41 15.17 10.00
N LEU A 105 0.53 15.04 9.08
CA LEU A 105 0.85 13.78 8.44
C LEU A 105 1.78 12.96 9.33
N SER A 106 1.46 11.69 9.50
CA SER A 106 2.33 10.73 10.18
C SER A 106 3.35 10.12 9.21
N SER A 107 4.42 9.55 9.75
CA SER A 107 5.23 8.63 8.97
C SER A 107 4.40 7.42 8.54
N ASN A 108 4.77 6.81 7.42
CA ASN A 108 4.06 5.61 6.94
C ASN A 108 4.35 4.44 7.90
N THR A 109 3.47 4.22 8.86
CA THR A 109 3.54 3.12 9.83
C THR A 109 2.71 1.94 9.34
N ALA A 110 3.32 0.76 9.34
CA ALA A 110 2.58 -0.47 9.04
C ALA A 110 1.79 -0.90 10.28
N LEU A 111 0.49 -1.18 10.09
CA LEU A 111 -0.34 -1.86 11.09
C LEU A 111 -0.17 -3.38 10.95
N THR A 112 -0.07 -4.06 12.07
CA THR A 112 -0.06 -5.53 12.14
C THR A 112 -1.24 -6.02 12.97
N THR A 113 -1.42 -7.33 13.06
CA THR A 113 -2.42 -7.94 13.96
C THR A 113 -2.17 -7.63 15.43
N LEU A 114 -0.94 -7.27 15.79
CA LEU A 114 -0.54 -6.85 17.14
C LEU A 114 -0.65 -5.33 17.37
N GLY A 115 -1.03 -4.56 16.35
CA GLY A 115 -1.19 -3.11 16.42
C GLY A 115 -0.14 -2.32 15.61
N GLU A 116 0.03 -1.04 15.94
CA GLU A 116 1.03 -0.20 15.30
C GLU A 116 2.44 -0.66 15.65
N MET A 117 3.35 -0.60 14.67
CA MET A 117 4.76 -0.94 14.85
C MET A 117 5.69 0.26 14.62
N PRO A 118 5.56 1.35 15.39
CA PRO A 118 6.51 2.45 15.31
C PRO A 118 7.92 1.99 15.71
N GLU A 119 8.01 0.93 16.49
CA GLU A 119 9.21 0.43 17.15
C GLU A 119 10.00 -0.59 16.34
N LEU A 120 9.45 -1.12 15.23
CA LEU A 120 10.13 -2.16 14.46
C LEU A 120 11.53 -1.72 14.00
N ARG A 121 11.68 -0.50 13.52
CA ARG A 121 12.99 0.04 13.12
C ARG A 121 13.94 0.12 14.30
N GLU A 122 13.46 0.57 15.47
CA GLU A 122 14.25 0.64 16.69
C GLU A 122 14.63 -0.75 17.18
N LEU A 123 13.68 -1.68 17.19
CA LEU A 123 13.91 -3.08 17.56
C LEU A 123 14.99 -3.72 16.68
N LEU A 124 14.86 -3.58 15.36
CA LEU A 124 15.81 -4.13 14.39
C LEU A 124 17.19 -3.44 14.48
N SER A 125 17.25 -2.16 14.85
CA SER A 125 18.51 -1.44 15.02
C SER A 125 19.32 -1.90 16.26
N LYS A 126 18.66 -2.53 17.21
CA LYS A 126 19.30 -3.12 18.41
C LYS A 126 19.85 -4.52 18.18
N LYS A 127 19.52 -5.15 17.02
CA LYS A 127 20.07 -6.46 16.66
C LYS A 127 21.57 -6.36 16.36
N PRO A 128 22.33 -7.43 16.63
CA PRO A 128 23.74 -7.46 16.27
C PRO A 128 23.91 -7.30 14.75
N PRO A 129 25.03 -6.76 14.29
CA PRO A 129 25.30 -6.63 12.87
C PRO A 129 25.30 -8.03 12.21
N PRO A 130 24.91 -8.13 10.92
CA PRO A 130 24.91 -9.41 10.24
C PRO A 130 26.32 -10.00 10.16
N PRO A 131 26.44 -11.33 10.17
CA PRO A 131 27.73 -12.01 10.08
C PRO A 131 28.42 -11.67 8.76
N GLN A 132 29.74 -11.56 8.81
CA GLN A 132 30.58 -11.21 7.64
C GLN A 132 31.28 -12.45 7.08
N GLY A 133 31.54 -12.43 5.81
CA GLY A 133 32.25 -13.50 5.10
C GLY A 133 31.73 -13.70 3.67
N PRO A 134 32.34 -14.61 2.92
CA PRO A 134 31.84 -14.94 1.58
C PRO A 134 30.48 -15.64 1.65
N ALA A 135 29.69 -15.49 0.58
CA ALA A 135 28.42 -16.18 0.45
C ALA A 135 28.66 -17.70 0.43
N PRO A 136 27.99 -18.48 1.30
CA PRO A 136 28.09 -19.94 1.28
C PRO A 136 27.51 -20.49 -0.02
N ARG A 137 27.97 -21.70 -0.41
CA ARG A 137 27.50 -22.37 -1.62
C ARG A 137 27.04 -23.79 -1.29
N VAL A 138 26.01 -24.24 -1.98
CA VAL A 138 25.58 -25.65 -1.96
C VAL A 138 26.50 -26.51 -2.87
N ALA A 139 26.31 -27.81 -2.81
CA ALA A 139 27.21 -28.77 -3.47
C ALA A 139 27.33 -28.57 -5.00
N ASP A 140 26.31 -28.03 -5.67
CA ASP A 140 26.32 -27.72 -7.10
C ASP A 140 26.97 -26.36 -7.46
N GLY A 141 27.54 -25.68 -6.44
CA GLY A 141 28.23 -24.40 -6.58
C GLY A 141 27.33 -23.18 -6.60
N LYS A 142 26.00 -23.32 -6.49
CA LYS A 142 25.08 -22.20 -6.39
C LYS A 142 25.12 -21.57 -5.00
N PRO A 143 24.81 -20.25 -4.87
CA PRO A 143 24.65 -19.65 -3.55
C PRO A 143 23.63 -20.41 -2.70
N ASP A 144 23.95 -20.60 -1.42
CA ASP A 144 23.04 -21.18 -0.44
C ASP A 144 22.25 -20.05 0.23
N PHE A 145 20.94 -20.05 0.04
CA PHE A 145 20.03 -19.09 0.67
C PHE A 145 19.47 -19.58 2.02
N SER A 146 19.84 -20.80 2.45
CA SER A 146 19.35 -21.34 3.71
C SER A 146 19.74 -20.45 4.89
N GLY A 147 18.85 -20.38 5.88
CA GLY A 147 19.04 -19.60 7.09
C GLY A 147 17.77 -18.89 7.55
N VAL A 148 17.88 -18.17 8.65
CA VAL A 148 16.83 -17.29 9.15
C VAL A 148 17.18 -15.85 8.77
N TRP A 149 16.24 -15.16 8.16
CA TRP A 149 16.42 -13.83 7.59
C TRP A 149 15.44 -12.84 8.19
N LEU A 150 15.91 -11.61 8.41
CA LEU A 150 15.10 -10.44 8.80
C LEU A 150 15.36 -9.29 7.84
N ILE A 151 14.38 -8.42 7.66
CA ILE A 151 14.57 -7.20 6.86
C ILE A 151 15.65 -6.32 7.49
N SER A 152 16.56 -5.79 6.67
CA SER A 152 17.51 -4.78 7.12
C SER A 152 16.78 -3.49 7.54
N PRO A 153 17.18 -2.83 8.65
CA PRO A 153 16.63 -1.53 9.02
C PRO A 153 16.68 -0.48 7.92
N SER A 154 17.72 -0.54 7.06
CA SER A 154 17.86 0.36 5.91
C SER A 154 16.81 0.13 4.81
N SER A 155 16.23 -1.06 4.74
CA SER A 155 15.16 -1.42 3.79
C SER A 155 13.76 -1.11 4.31
N LEU A 156 13.60 -0.80 5.59
CA LEU A 156 12.33 -0.35 6.15
C LEU A 156 11.99 1.06 5.65
N GLY A 157 10.87 1.19 4.94
CA GLY A 157 10.48 2.44 4.29
C GLY A 157 11.32 2.77 3.05
N GLY A 158 12.08 1.79 2.55
CA GLY A 158 12.89 1.90 1.32
C GLY A 158 12.05 2.24 0.10
N SER A 159 12.73 2.56 -1.00
CA SER A 159 12.16 3.01 -2.27
C SER A 159 11.29 1.94 -2.93
N SER A 160 10.12 1.69 -2.38
CA SER A 160 9.07 1.03 -3.13
C SER A 160 8.52 2.04 -4.13
N GLN A 161 8.74 1.81 -5.40
CA GLN A 161 8.06 2.55 -6.44
C GLN A 161 6.55 2.36 -6.24
N GLN A 162 5.81 3.45 -6.12
CA GLN A 162 4.36 3.35 -6.05
C GLN A 162 3.80 2.99 -7.42
N PRO A 163 2.87 2.03 -7.52
CA PRO A 163 2.27 1.68 -8.79
C PRO A 163 1.43 2.83 -9.35
N ASP A 164 1.52 3.07 -10.66
CA ASP A 164 0.55 3.93 -11.35
C ASP A 164 -0.72 3.13 -11.65
N LEU A 165 -1.66 3.23 -10.72
CA LEU A 165 -2.90 2.47 -10.74
C LEU A 165 -3.83 2.88 -11.88
N LEU A 166 -4.45 1.91 -12.54
CA LEU A 166 -5.59 2.13 -13.42
C LEU A 166 -6.79 2.70 -12.62
N PRO A 167 -7.75 3.36 -13.28
CA PRO A 167 -8.83 4.08 -12.57
C PRO A 167 -9.61 3.23 -11.56
N TRP A 168 -9.97 2.00 -11.91
CA TRP A 168 -10.69 1.09 -11.02
C TRP A 168 -9.84 0.67 -9.81
N ALA A 169 -8.56 0.33 -10.05
CA ALA A 169 -7.65 -0.08 -9.00
C ALA A 169 -7.38 1.08 -8.02
N ARG A 170 -7.27 2.30 -8.53
CA ARG A 170 -7.17 3.51 -7.72
C ARG A 170 -8.41 3.76 -6.88
N ALA A 171 -9.60 3.51 -7.43
CA ALA A 171 -10.85 3.64 -6.68
C ALA A 171 -10.91 2.64 -5.51
N ILE A 172 -10.56 1.37 -5.74
CA ILE A 172 -10.50 0.34 -4.69
C ILE A 172 -9.44 0.67 -3.64
N TYR A 173 -8.22 1.04 -4.05
CA TYR A 173 -7.17 1.45 -3.12
C TYR A 173 -7.63 2.59 -2.21
N ARG A 174 -8.30 3.59 -2.79
CA ARG A 174 -8.86 4.73 -2.06
C ARG A 174 -9.92 4.28 -1.04
N GLU A 175 -10.85 3.40 -1.40
CA GLU A 175 -11.83 2.86 -0.46
C GLU A 175 -11.17 2.07 0.68
N ARG A 176 -10.12 1.29 0.39
CA ARG A 176 -9.33 0.60 1.41
C ARG A 176 -8.69 1.57 2.40
N VAL A 177 -8.14 2.68 1.92
CA VAL A 177 -7.61 3.75 2.78
C VAL A 177 -8.74 4.38 3.63
N LEU A 178 -9.85 4.74 2.99
CA LEU A 178 -10.97 5.41 3.67
C LEU A 178 -11.63 4.54 4.74
N ASN A 179 -11.63 3.23 4.58
CA ASN A 179 -12.13 2.31 5.61
C ASN A 179 -11.04 1.87 6.60
N SER A 180 -9.86 2.52 6.58
CA SER A 180 -8.71 2.23 7.44
C SER A 180 -8.24 0.78 7.30
N TYR A 181 -8.30 0.24 6.10
CA TYR A 181 -7.86 -1.13 5.77
C TYR A 181 -8.54 -2.26 6.57
N LYS A 182 -9.69 -2.00 7.22
CA LYS A 182 -10.38 -2.99 8.07
C LYS A 182 -10.74 -4.30 7.36
N ASP A 183 -10.81 -4.28 6.03
CA ASP A 183 -11.13 -5.46 5.21
C ASP A 183 -9.87 -6.16 4.67
N LYS A 184 -8.68 -5.80 5.16
CA LYS A 184 -7.43 -6.46 4.81
C LYS A 184 -7.55 -7.97 5.11
N PRO A 185 -7.08 -8.86 4.21
CA PRO A 185 -7.18 -10.31 4.42
C PRO A 185 -6.60 -10.77 5.76
N SER A 186 -5.42 -10.28 6.14
CA SER A 186 -4.78 -10.62 7.42
C SER A 186 -5.59 -10.18 8.65
N ALA A 187 -6.42 -9.13 8.54
CA ALA A 187 -7.34 -8.78 9.62
C ALA A 187 -8.34 -9.90 9.98
N ARG A 188 -8.53 -10.84 9.05
CA ARG A 188 -9.39 -12.04 9.18
C ARG A 188 -8.59 -13.33 9.18
N CYS A 189 -7.29 -13.26 9.45
CA CYS A 189 -6.38 -14.39 9.43
C CYS A 189 -6.36 -15.14 8.08
N LEU A 190 -6.54 -14.41 6.98
CA LEU A 190 -6.39 -14.92 5.62
C LEU A 190 -4.97 -14.61 5.10
N PRO A 191 -4.41 -15.45 4.22
CA PRO A 191 -3.05 -15.26 3.73
C PRO A 191 -2.85 -13.93 3.02
N GLU A 192 -1.67 -13.34 3.19
CA GLU A 192 -1.19 -12.22 2.41
C GLU A 192 -0.10 -12.64 1.44
N LEU A 193 0.06 -11.87 0.39
CA LEU A 193 1.16 -12.06 -0.56
C LEU A 193 2.42 -11.41 0.02
N ALA A 194 3.40 -12.20 0.35
CA ALA A 194 4.56 -11.71 1.08
C ALA A 194 5.91 -11.93 0.38
N GLY A 195 6.02 -12.83 -0.60
CA GLY A 195 7.28 -13.11 -1.29
C GLY A 195 8.43 -13.38 -0.31
N PHE A 196 9.60 -12.80 -0.57
CA PHE A 196 10.79 -12.91 0.30
C PHE A 196 11.05 -11.67 1.17
N LEU A 197 10.05 -10.83 1.38
CA LEU A 197 10.13 -9.73 2.35
C LEU A 197 10.06 -10.28 3.79
N ALA A 198 11.15 -10.15 4.53
CA ALA A 198 11.31 -10.72 5.87
C ALA A 198 11.08 -9.69 6.98
N ARG A 199 9.88 -9.09 7.09
CA ARG A 199 9.55 -8.18 8.21
C ARG A 199 9.63 -8.88 9.57
N TRP A 200 9.22 -10.14 9.60
CA TRP A 200 9.39 -11.10 10.70
C TRP A 200 10.40 -12.15 10.29
N PRO A 201 10.97 -12.94 11.21
CA PRO A 201 11.88 -14.01 10.86
C PRO A 201 11.27 -14.94 9.82
N ILE A 202 11.95 -15.10 8.68
CA ILE A 202 11.64 -16.12 7.71
C ILE A 202 12.77 -17.14 7.68
N ARG A 203 12.44 -18.42 7.66
CA ARG A 203 13.41 -19.49 7.48
C ARG A 203 13.38 -19.96 6.04
N ILE A 204 14.48 -19.79 5.33
CA ILE A 204 14.65 -20.35 4.00
C ILE A 204 15.34 -21.72 4.14
N VAL A 205 14.78 -22.72 3.49
CA VAL A 205 15.35 -24.06 3.33
C VAL A 205 15.54 -24.30 1.85
N GLN A 206 16.79 -24.53 1.44
CA GLN A 206 17.15 -24.78 0.06
C GLN A 206 17.62 -26.21 -0.16
N THR A 207 17.06 -26.85 -1.18
CA THR A 207 17.51 -28.13 -1.73
C THR A 207 17.79 -27.95 -3.22
N PRO A 208 18.44 -28.93 -3.91
CA PRO A 208 18.67 -28.83 -5.35
C PRO A 208 17.41 -28.66 -6.21
N LYS A 209 16.23 -29.08 -5.69
CA LYS A 209 14.98 -29.08 -6.46
C LYS A 209 13.89 -28.18 -5.89
N LEU A 210 14.08 -27.63 -4.69
CA LEU A 210 13.05 -26.86 -4.00
C LEU A 210 13.69 -25.84 -3.07
N LEU A 211 13.15 -24.63 -3.10
CA LEU A 211 13.38 -23.62 -2.07
C LEU A 211 12.07 -23.36 -1.36
N VAL A 212 12.10 -23.35 -0.02
CA VAL A 212 10.92 -23.07 0.81
C VAL A 212 11.24 -21.93 1.76
N ALA A 213 10.41 -20.91 1.77
CA ALA A 213 10.40 -19.89 2.81
C ALA A 213 9.26 -20.17 3.80
N LEU A 214 9.61 -20.49 5.03
CA LEU A 214 8.67 -20.69 6.15
C LEU A 214 8.50 -19.38 6.88
N ARG A 215 7.27 -19.01 7.19
CA ARG A 215 6.89 -17.72 7.77
C ARG A 215 5.90 -17.92 8.90
N SER A 216 5.97 -17.05 9.90
CA SER A 216 5.01 -16.99 11.02
C SER A 216 4.40 -15.60 11.18
N ASP A 217 4.35 -14.82 10.09
CA ASP A 217 3.72 -13.51 10.07
C ASP A 217 2.23 -13.64 9.69
N ASP A 218 1.37 -12.87 10.34
CA ASP A 218 -0.10 -12.79 10.15
C ASP A 218 -0.82 -14.14 9.97
N VAL A 219 -0.32 -15.00 9.07
CA VAL A 219 -0.79 -16.39 8.86
C VAL A 219 0.43 -17.27 8.55
N ILE A 220 0.57 -18.38 9.27
CA ILE A 220 1.62 -19.36 8.97
C ILE A 220 1.52 -19.77 7.51
N SER A 221 2.55 -19.53 6.75
CA SER A 221 2.59 -19.86 5.33
C SER A 221 3.95 -20.40 4.90
N ALA A 222 3.92 -21.26 3.89
CA ALA A 222 5.12 -21.74 3.22
C ALA A 222 5.08 -21.30 1.75
N HIS A 223 6.03 -20.47 1.34
CA HIS A 223 6.22 -20.14 -0.06
C HIS A 223 7.18 -21.18 -0.68
N GLN A 224 6.68 -21.96 -1.63
CA GLN A 224 7.42 -23.01 -2.30
C GLN A 224 7.84 -22.57 -3.70
N VAL A 225 9.12 -22.71 -4.03
CA VAL A 225 9.68 -22.41 -5.34
C VAL A 225 10.33 -23.67 -5.89
N TYR A 226 9.82 -24.17 -7.00
CA TYR A 226 10.33 -25.36 -7.66
C TYR A 226 11.56 -25.03 -8.51
N LEU A 227 12.67 -25.74 -8.26
CA LEU A 227 13.97 -25.54 -8.92
C LEU A 227 14.35 -26.71 -9.86
N ASP A 228 13.45 -27.66 -10.07
CA ASP A 228 13.68 -28.90 -10.81
C ASP A 228 13.50 -28.77 -12.34
N GLY A 229 13.36 -27.54 -12.84
CA GLY A 229 13.24 -27.25 -14.27
C GLY A 229 11.84 -27.50 -14.86
N ARG A 230 10.84 -27.75 -14.01
CA ARG A 230 9.45 -27.90 -14.46
C ARG A 230 8.89 -26.63 -15.10
N SER A 231 7.86 -26.80 -15.93
CA SER A 231 7.03 -25.71 -16.42
C SER A 231 5.80 -25.50 -15.54
N PHE A 232 5.12 -24.37 -15.71
CA PHE A 232 3.81 -24.16 -15.08
C PHE A 232 2.80 -25.22 -15.51
N PRO A 233 1.93 -25.68 -14.59
CA PRO A 233 0.80 -26.53 -14.95
C PRO A 233 -0.08 -25.86 -16.03
N LYS A 234 -0.62 -26.63 -16.96
CA LYS A 234 -1.50 -26.09 -18.01
C LYS A 234 -2.80 -25.53 -17.40
N ASP A 235 -3.34 -26.24 -16.42
CA ASP A 235 -4.57 -25.90 -15.71
C ASP A 235 -4.20 -25.40 -14.30
N LEU A 236 -3.55 -24.25 -14.22
CA LEU A 236 -3.08 -23.65 -12.98
C LEU A 236 -4.26 -23.01 -12.24
N GLU A 237 -4.72 -23.65 -11.16
CA GLU A 237 -5.76 -23.11 -10.29
C GLU A 237 -5.22 -21.94 -9.45
N PRO A 238 -5.93 -20.79 -9.43
CA PRO A 238 -5.51 -19.63 -8.63
C PRO A 238 -5.50 -19.93 -7.13
N SER A 239 -4.43 -19.51 -6.46
CA SER A 239 -4.23 -19.69 -5.02
C SER A 239 -3.77 -18.40 -4.34
N TRP A 240 -3.70 -18.39 -3.02
CA TRP A 240 -3.27 -17.23 -2.24
C TRP A 240 -1.78 -16.87 -2.47
N GLN A 241 -0.93 -17.86 -2.66
CA GLN A 241 0.52 -17.67 -2.85
C GLN A 241 0.95 -17.87 -4.31
N GLY A 242 0.02 -18.25 -5.18
CA GLY A 242 0.35 -18.62 -6.54
C GLY A 242 1.17 -19.90 -6.66
N TYR A 243 1.78 -20.08 -7.80
CA TYR A 243 2.68 -21.18 -8.13
C TYR A 243 4.01 -20.59 -8.61
N SER A 244 5.12 -21.00 -7.99
CA SER A 244 6.42 -20.40 -8.24
C SER A 244 7.42 -21.41 -8.79
N ILE A 245 8.08 -21.05 -9.87
CA ILE A 245 9.21 -21.78 -10.44
C ILE A 245 10.46 -20.89 -10.40
N GLY A 246 11.62 -21.48 -10.13
CA GLY A 246 12.88 -20.76 -10.07
C GLY A 246 13.89 -21.26 -11.10
N LYS A 247 14.68 -20.34 -11.61
CA LYS A 247 15.77 -20.61 -12.54
C LYS A 247 17.02 -19.81 -12.15
N TRP A 248 18.15 -20.47 -12.15
CA TRP A 248 19.41 -19.82 -11.89
C TRP A 248 19.97 -19.07 -13.11
N GLU A 249 20.29 -17.79 -12.92
CA GLU A 249 21.07 -16.97 -13.84
C GLU A 249 22.39 -16.58 -13.17
N GLY A 250 23.43 -17.39 -13.40
CA GLY A 250 24.68 -17.25 -12.64
C GLY A 250 24.45 -17.49 -11.15
N ASP A 251 24.74 -16.48 -10.32
CA ASP A 251 24.56 -16.48 -8.87
C ASP A 251 23.22 -15.84 -8.44
N THR A 252 22.35 -15.50 -9.38
CA THR A 252 21.02 -14.95 -9.11
C THR A 252 19.95 -16.01 -9.33
N LEU A 253 19.10 -16.24 -8.36
CA LEU A 253 17.89 -17.05 -8.53
C LEU A 253 16.75 -16.13 -9.01
N VAL A 254 16.24 -16.41 -10.20
CA VAL A 254 15.06 -15.73 -10.75
C VAL A 254 13.85 -16.62 -10.51
N ILE A 255 12.88 -16.08 -9.81
CA ILE A 255 11.63 -16.74 -9.45
C ILE A 255 10.50 -16.10 -10.25
N ASP A 256 9.70 -16.93 -10.91
CA ASP A 256 8.51 -16.55 -11.66
C ASP A 256 7.30 -17.11 -10.92
N THR A 257 6.36 -16.23 -10.49
CA THR A 257 5.15 -16.60 -9.74
C THR A 257 3.92 -16.17 -10.52
N ARG A 258 3.01 -17.12 -10.75
CA ARG A 258 1.72 -16.94 -11.44
C ARG A 258 0.59 -17.67 -10.73
N GLY A 259 -0.64 -17.48 -11.21
CA GLY A 259 -1.81 -18.15 -10.63
C GLY A 259 -2.15 -17.66 -9.24
N LEU A 260 -2.01 -16.37 -9.02
CA LEU A 260 -2.49 -15.70 -7.82
C LEU A 260 -3.99 -15.46 -7.94
N ASN A 261 -4.74 -15.67 -6.85
CA ASN A 261 -6.14 -15.24 -6.82
C ASN A 261 -6.22 -13.72 -6.56
N ASP A 262 -7.35 -13.12 -6.92
CA ASP A 262 -7.61 -11.67 -6.76
C ASP A 262 -8.01 -11.26 -5.32
N LYS A 263 -8.00 -12.21 -4.37
CA LYS A 263 -8.40 -12.00 -2.97
C LYS A 263 -7.26 -11.48 -2.11
N THR A 264 -6.02 -11.73 -2.52
CA THR A 264 -4.84 -11.19 -1.82
C THR A 264 -4.72 -9.69 -2.05
N TRP A 265 -4.01 -9.02 -1.16
CA TRP A 265 -3.64 -7.64 -1.36
C TRP A 265 -2.14 -7.55 -1.61
N LEU A 266 -1.76 -6.87 -2.68
CA LEU A 266 -0.36 -6.56 -2.93
C LEU A 266 0.01 -5.32 -2.11
N ASN A 267 0.48 -5.53 -0.90
CA ASN A 267 0.59 -4.50 0.12
C ASN A 267 -0.80 -3.89 0.42
N MET A 268 -1.21 -2.81 -0.18
CA MET A 268 -2.56 -2.23 -0.04
C MET A 268 -3.27 -2.14 -1.39
N PHE A 269 -2.57 -2.47 -2.46
CA PHE A 269 -3.06 -2.31 -3.82
C PHE A 269 -3.90 -3.52 -4.25
N PRO A 270 -5.00 -3.29 -4.98
CA PRO A 270 -5.71 -4.38 -5.65
C PRO A 270 -4.93 -4.86 -6.86
N HIS A 271 -5.09 -6.12 -7.16
CA HIS A 271 -4.59 -6.74 -8.38
C HIS A 271 -5.64 -7.72 -8.92
N THR A 272 -5.42 -8.22 -10.12
CA THR A 272 -6.25 -9.26 -10.75
C THR A 272 -5.53 -10.61 -10.73
N ALA A 273 -6.20 -11.65 -11.21
CA ALA A 273 -5.58 -12.95 -11.43
C ALA A 273 -4.49 -12.93 -12.54
N LYS A 274 -4.30 -11.79 -13.23
CA LYS A 274 -3.22 -11.59 -14.21
C LYS A 274 -1.91 -11.18 -13.57
N LEU A 275 -1.90 -10.92 -12.25
CA LEU A 275 -0.68 -10.55 -11.57
C LEU A 275 0.41 -11.60 -11.80
N HIS A 276 1.51 -11.13 -12.32
CA HIS A 276 2.75 -11.86 -12.53
C HIS A 276 3.84 -11.22 -11.66
N ILE A 277 4.53 -12.02 -10.87
CA ILE A 277 5.60 -11.56 -9.99
C ILE A 277 6.91 -12.20 -10.43
N THR A 278 7.93 -11.38 -10.63
CA THR A 278 9.29 -11.84 -10.84
C THR A 278 10.16 -11.38 -9.68
N GLU A 279 10.79 -12.32 -8.97
CA GLU A 279 11.73 -12.01 -7.89
C GLU A 279 13.13 -12.42 -8.30
N ARG A 280 14.11 -11.58 -8.02
CA ARG A 280 15.54 -11.83 -8.26
C ARG A 280 16.26 -11.83 -6.91
N LEU A 281 16.67 -13.02 -6.47
CA LEU A 281 17.35 -13.23 -5.20
C LEU A 281 18.85 -13.33 -5.44
N ARG A 282 19.62 -12.56 -4.71
CA ARG A 282 21.09 -12.58 -4.74
C ARG A 282 21.65 -12.57 -3.32
N ARG A 283 22.59 -13.44 -3.02
CA ARG A 283 23.34 -13.45 -1.76
C ARG A 283 24.77 -12.95 -2.03
N PRO A 284 25.07 -11.64 -1.87
CA PRO A 284 26.38 -11.10 -2.20
C PRO A 284 27.46 -11.53 -1.22
N ASP A 285 27.11 -11.83 0.01
CA ASP A 285 27.97 -12.23 1.11
C ASP A 285 27.26 -13.13 2.12
N LEU A 286 27.92 -13.48 3.23
CA LEU A 286 27.36 -14.35 4.26
C LEU A 286 26.09 -13.75 4.88
N GLY A 287 26.07 -12.45 5.12
CA GLY A 287 25.08 -11.78 5.97
C GLY A 287 23.92 -11.14 5.24
N HIS A 288 23.94 -11.04 3.91
CA HIS A 288 22.95 -10.29 3.16
C HIS A 288 22.25 -11.12 2.09
N LEU A 289 20.94 -10.92 1.95
CA LEU A 289 20.10 -11.43 0.88
C LEU A 289 19.37 -10.28 0.22
N GLU A 290 19.76 -9.92 -0.99
CA GLU A 290 19.11 -8.91 -1.81
C GLU A 290 17.92 -9.54 -2.55
N VAL A 291 16.78 -8.85 -2.51
CA VAL A 291 15.57 -9.25 -3.23
C VAL A 291 15.07 -8.07 -4.04
N GLU A 292 15.00 -8.24 -5.34
CA GLU A 292 14.39 -7.31 -6.28
C GLU A 292 13.14 -7.94 -6.84
N THR A 293 11.99 -7.32 -6.62
CA THR A 293 10.69 -7.85 -7.03
C THR A 293 10.04 -6.92 -8.04
N THR A 294 9.63 -7.48 -9.18
CA THR A 294 8.84 -6.81 -10.21
C THR A 294 7.41 -7.34 -10.15
N TYR A 295 6.46 -6.44 -10.11
CA TYR A 295 5.02 -6.72 -10.12
C TYR A 295 4.44 -6.23 -11.44
N ASP A 296 3.84 -7.13 -12.20
CA ASP A 296 3.23 -6.85 -13.50
C ASP A 296 1.78 -7.36 -13.53
N ASP A 297 0.85 -6.43 -13.58
CA ASP A 297 -0.57 -6.70 -13.77
C ASP A 297 -1.15 -5.61 -14.68
N PRO A 298 -1.22 -5.86 -16.00
CA PRO A 298 -1.66 -4.87 -16.98
C PRO A 298 -3.14 -4.49 -16.83
N GLU A 299 -3.91 -5.26 -16.04
CA GLU A 299 -5.30 -4.95 -15.74
C GLU A 299 -5.45 -4.08 -14.48
N SER A 300 -4.38 -3.87 -13.70
CA SER A 300 -4.37 -3.06 -12.47
C SER A 300 -3.41 -1.88 -12.52
N PHE A 301 -2.27 -2.04 -13.19
CA PHE A 301 -1.19 -1.06 -13.26
C PHE A 301 -0.94 -0.60 -14.69
N LYS A 302 -0.66 0.69 -14.89
CA LYS A 302 -0.31 1.18 -16.23
C LYS A 302 1.04 0.65 -16.71
N THR A 303 1.97 0.46 -15.79
CA THR A 303 3.29 -0.11 -16.03
C THR A 303 3.69 -1.00 -14.86
N PRO A 304 4.50 -2.04 -15.10
CA PRO A 304 5.11 -2.80 -14.02
C PRO A 304 5.86 -1.88 -13.05
N PHE A 305 5.88 -2.22 -11.77
CA PHE A 305 6.64 -1.50 -10.77
C PHE A 305 7.55 -2.44 -9.98
N GLN A 306 8.56 -1.87 -9.33
CA GLN A 306 9.59 -2.65 -8.65
C GLN A 306 9.75 -2.24 -7.19
N THR A 307 10.14 -3.23 -6.39
CA THR A 307 10.63 -3.02 -5.02
C THR A 307 11.99 -3.66 -4.88
N LYS A 308 12.84 -3.05 -4.05
CA LYS A 308 14.15 -3.61 -3.71
C LYS A 308 14.34 -3.59 -2.21
N ILE A 309 14.67 -4.74 -1.65
CA ILE A 309 14.91 -4.90 -0.22
C ILE A 309 16.20 -5.69 0.00
N VAL A 310 16.77 -5.52 1.17
CA VAL A 310 17.87 -6.32 1.70
C VAL A 310 17.39 -6.97 2.98
N ASN A 311 17.51 -8.27 3.07
CA ASN A 311 17.36 -9.02 4.30
C ASN A 311 18.75 -9.32 4.89
N VAL A 312 18.83 -9.41 6.20
CA VAL A 312 20.05 -9.75 6.94
C VAL A 312 19.92 -11.12 7.59
N LEU A 313 21.00 -11.88 7.56
CA LEU A 313 21.04 -13.18 8.22
C LEU A 313 21.02 -12.99 9.73
N SER A 314 20.09 -13.67 10.39
CA SER A 314 19.85 -13.58 11.83
C SER A 314 19.88 -14.99 12.44
N PRO A 315 21.10 -15.55 12.66
CA PRO A 315 21.22 -16.97 13.06
C PRO A 315 20.67 -17.27 14.45
N ASP A 316 20.56 -16.24 15.29
CA ASP A 316 20.05 -16.35 16.67
C ASP A 316 18.51 -16.21 16.75
N GLU A 317 17.84 -16.02 15.60
CA GLU A 317 16.38 -15.92 15.53
C GLU A 317 15.76 -17.24 15.13
N GLU A 318 14.53 -17.44 15.57
CA GLU A 318 13.70 -18.57 15.20
C GLU A 318 12.39 -18.12 14.56
N VAL A 319 11.79 -18.98 13.77
CA VAL A 319 10.42 -18.79 13.29
C VAL A 319 9.51 -19.40 14.34
N GLU A 320 8.88 -18.54 15.12
CA GLU A 320 8.00 -18.94 16.22
C GLU A 320 6.64 -19.39 15.70
N GLU A 321 5.94 -20.18 16.49
CA GLU A 321 4.54 -20.49 16.23
C GLU A 321 3.69 -19.23 16.45
N TYR A 322 2.84 -18.93 15.49
CA TYR A 322 1.91 -17.81 15.57
C TYR A 322 0.51 -18.24 15.12
N VAL A 323 -0.48 -18.08 15.99
CA VAL A 323 -1.87 -18.39 15.71
C VAL A 323 -2.67 -17.09 15.59
N CYS A 324 -2.88 -16.65 14.36
CA CYS A 324 -3.51 -15.35 14.05
C CYS A 324 -4.87 -15.15 14.73
N ALA A 325 -5.67 -16.22 14.90
CA ALA A 325 -6.97 -16.14 15.55
C ALA A 325 -6.89 -15.86 17.06
N GLU A 326 -5.74 -16.18 17.69
CA GLU A 326 -5.51 -15.92 19.09
C GLU A 326 -5.07 -14.46 19.27
N ASN A 327 -5.83 -13.71 20.08
CA ASN A 327 -5.52 -12.32 20.42
C ASN A 327 -5.42 -11.37 19.22
N ASN A 328 -6.18 -11.58 18.14
CA ASN A 328 -6.22 -10.69 17.00
C ASN A 328 -6.88 -9.34 17.38
N GLN A 329 -6.06 -8.31 17.53
CA GLN A 329 -6.49 -6.96 17.90
C GLN A 329 -6.63 -6.02 16.70
N TYR A 330 -6.44 -6.49 15.47
CA TYR A 330 -6.43 -5.65 14.28
C TYR A 330 -7.69 -4.78 14.15
N SER A 331 -8.87 -5.36 14.36
CA SER A 331 -10.15 -4.63 14.27
C SER A 331 -10.30 -3.55 15.34
N GLN A 332 -9.64 -3.70 16.50
CA GLN A 332 -9.69 -2.73 17.60
C GLN A 332 -8.84 -1.50 17.28
N HIS A 333 -7.67 -1.68 16.66
CA HIS A 333 -6.77 -0.59 16.30
C HIS A 333 -7.28 0.24 15.11
N VAL A 334 -8.01 -0.39 14.21
CA VAL A 334 -8.54 0.27 13.01
C VAL A 334 -9.82 1.07 13.27
N SER A 335 -10.53 0.78 14.37
CA SER A 335 -11.81 1.46 14.72
C SER A 335 -11.64 2.75 15.53
N THR A 336 -10.44 3.08 15.98
CA THR A 336 -10.17 4.21 16.88
C THR A 336 -9.66 5.49 16.22
N ASN A 337 -9.53 5.53 14.88
CA ASN A 337 -9.10 6.73 14.13
C ASN A 337 -10.22 7.36 13.32
#